data_7253e213ba75f364f7505da964e084e5
#
_entry.id   7253e213ba75f364f7505da964e084e5
#
_cell.length_a   1.000
_cell.length_b   1.000
_cell.length_c   1.000
_cell.angle_alpha   90.00
_cell.angle_beta   90.00
_cell.angle_gamma   90.00
#
_symmetry.space_group_name_H-M   'P 1'
#
loop_
_entity.id
_entity.type
_entity.pdbx_description
1 polymer ?
#
loop_
_entity_poly.entity_id
_entity_poly.type
_entity_poly.pdbx_seq_one_letter_code
_entity_poly.pdbx_strand_id
1 'polypeptide(L)'
;MGGLFAAGVFTVMTAFSRYYPPLRDYAVYAFMAIMALGGVYAIILTISVILRREGIIPTRKVIIRYMTKFADSLARRIGFDSNRLARSFIMLNNDYVEKTLKKDRKNIKRVLILLPHCIQLASCVFKVTTNVNNCRKCGKCVISSFLRMSETFAFDMFVSTGGTMARFAVKERQPDLILAVACEKDLMSGIKDTLGLAVIGILNRQPNGPCYNTTVDPEAVEAVLKNFN
;
A
#
# COMPACT_ATOMS: atom_id res chain seq x y z
N MET A 1 -17.88 11.51 20.05
CA MET A 1 -17.23 11.21 21.35
C MET A 1 -15.98 12.03 21.64
N GLY A 2 -15.20 12.49 20.64
CA GLY A 2 -14.01 13.34 20.87
C GLY A 2 -14.31 14.73 21.47
N GLY A 3 -15.45 15.33 21.13
CA GLY A 3 -15.83 16.65 21.64
C GLY A 3 -16.21 16.66 23.13
N LEU A 4 -16.82 15.58 23.61
CA LEU A 4 -17.16 15.42 25.02
C LEU A 4 -15.90 15.19 25.89
N PHE A 5 -14.91 14.48 25.35
CA PHE A 5 -13.63 14.27 26.06
C PHE A 5 -12.82 15.57 26.15
N ALA A 6 -12.76 16.33 25.06
CA ALA A 6 -12.08 17.64 25.05
C ALA A 6 -12.78 18.66 25.96
N ALA A 7 -14.12 18.67 25.97
CA ALA A 7 -14.89 19.53 26.88
C ALA A 7 -14.70 19.11 28.35
N GLY A 8 -14.66 17.79 28.65
CA GLY A 8 -14.40 17.27 29.99
C GLY A 8 -13.00 17.64 30.50
N VAL A 9 -11.97 17.48 29.68
CA VAL A 9 -10.60 17.87 30.02
C VAL A 9 -10.50 19.38 30.24
N PHE A 10 -11.14 20.18 29.38
CA PHE A 10 -11.17 21.64 29.53
C PHE A 10 -11.88 22.08 30.82
N THR A 11 -12.99 21.44 31.20
CA THR A 11 -13.74 21.75 32.44
C THR A 11 -12.94 21.36 33.69
N VAL A 12 -12.27 20.23 33.69
CA VAL A 12 -11.38 19.79 34.78
C VAL A 12 -10.19 20.76 34.90
N MET A 13 -9.56 21.15 33.77
CA MET A 13 -8.46 22.10 33.77
C MET A 13 -8.88 23.49 34.28
N THR A 14 -10.06 23.98 33.90
CA THR A 14 -10.57 25.29 34.38
C THR A 14 -10.96 25.25 35.86
N ALA A 15 -11.50 24.16 36.37
CA ALA A 15 -11.80 23.95 37.78
C ALA A 15 -10.50 23.89 38.62
N PHE A 16 -9.49 23.17 38.16
CA PHE A 16 -8.18 23.04 38.83
C PHE A 16 -7.39 24.35 38.80
N SER A 17 -7.52 25.15 37.73
CA SER A 17 -6.85 26.43 37.55
C SER A 17 -7.26 27.50 38.57
N ARG A 18 -8.45 27.31 39.17
CA ARG A 18 -8.96 28.25 40.20
C ARG A 18 -8.27 28.07 41.55
N TYR A 19 -7.75 26.87 41.81
CA TYR A 19 -7.09 26.53 43.08
C TYR A 19 -5.56 26.70 43.03
N TYR A 20 -4.95 26.50 41.84
CA TYR A 20 -3.48 26.58 41.66
C TYR A 20 -3.09 27.36 40.39
N PRO A 21 -3.07 28.71 40.45
CA PRO A 21 -2.72 29.57 39.30
C PRO A 21 -1.41 29.20 38.59
N PRO A 22 -0.31 28.87 39.30
CA PRO A 22 0.95 28.55 38.63
C PRO A 22 0.87 27.24 37.85
N LEU A 23 0.08 26.24 38.30
CA LEU A 23 -0.09 24.97 37.58
C LEU A 23 -0.83 25.13 36.23
N ARG A 24 -1.78 26.08 36.19
CA ARG A 24 -2.47 26.44 34.93
C ARG A 24 -1.51 26.92 33.88
N ASP A 25 -0.62 27.83 34.26
CA ASP A 25 0.30 28.46 33.31
C ASP A 25 1.32 27.42 32.80
N TYR A 26 1.83 26.55 33.66
CA TYR A 26 2.67 25.41 33.22
C TYR A 26 1.94 24.47 32.32
N ALA A 27 0.66 24.14 32.58
CA ALA A 27 -0.14 23.26 31.72
C ALA A 27 -0.41 23.88 30.34
N VAL A 28 -0.67 25.19 30.29
CA VAL A 28 -0.82 25.93 29.02
C VAL A 28 0.50 25.98 28.26
N TYR A 29 1.63 26.26 28.91
CA TYR A 29 2.93 26.23 28.24
C TYR A 29 3.31 24.84 27.75
N ALA A 30 3.05 23.79 28.52
CA ALA A 30 3.28 22.41 28.10
C ALA A 30 2.40 22.04 26.88
N PHE A 31 1.13 22.44 26.88
CA PHE A 31 0.23 22.23 25.74
C PHE A 31 0.72 22.99 24.50
N MET A 32 1.10 24.26 24.63
CA MET A 32 1.65 25.07 23.54
C MET A 32 2.94 24.43 22.99
N ALA A 33 3.82 23.96 23.87
CA ALA A 33 5.07 23.29 23.48
C ALA A 33 4.80 21.98 22.70
N ILE A 34 3.84 21.18 23.16
CA ILE A 34 3.44 19.92 22.45
C ILE A 34 2.85 20.26 21.08
N MET A 35 2.00 21.29 20.98
CA MET A 35 1.44 21.74 19.71
C MET A 35 2.51 22.30 18.76
N ALA A 36 3.46 23.08 19.27
CA ALA A 36 4.57 23.61 18.49
C ALA A 36 5.50 22.48 17.99
N LEU A 37 5.86 21.53 18.88
CA LEU A 37 6.65 20.35 18.49
C LEU A 37 5.93 19.48 17.46
N GLY A 38 4.63 19.28 17.63
CA GLY A 38 3.78 18.55 16.65
C GLY A 38 3.74 19.27 15.30
N GLY A 39 3.63 20.59 15.31
CA GLY A 39 3.67 21.43 14.11
C GLY A 39 5.03 21.37 13.40
N VAL A 40 6.12 21.52 14.13
CA VAL A 40 7.49 21.38 13.61
C VAL A 40 7.71 19.99 13.03
N TYR A 41 7.27 18.94 13.74
CA TYR A 41 7.34 17.55 13.24
C TYR A 41 6.55 17.34 11.95
N ALA A 42 5.33 17.88 11.86
CA ALA A 42 4.53 17.85 10.65
C ALA A 42 5.19 18.58 9.47
N ILE A 43 5.81 19.74 9.73
CA ILE A 43 6.57 20.49 8.72
C ILE A 43 7.79 19.69 8.26
N ILE A 44 8.56 19.09 9.17
CA ILE A 44 9.71 18.23 8.82
C ILE A 44 9.28 17.04 8.00
N LEU A 45 8.16 16.38 8.36
CA LEU A 45 7.59 15.28 7.57
C LEU A 45 7.21 15.76 6.17
N THR A 46 6.53 16.88 6.06
CA THR A 46 6.10 17.45 4.77
C THR A 46 7.31 17.82 3.90
N ILE A 47 8.31 18.48 4.47
CA ILE A 47 9.55 18.83 3.78
C ILE A 47 10.31 17.56 3.37
N SER A 48 10.38 16.54 4.23
CA SER A 48 11.04 15.26 3.91
C SER A 48 10.36 14.53 2.74
N VAL A 49 9.03 14.61 2.67
CA VAL A 49 8.24 14.09 1.54
C VAL A 49 8.52 14.89 0.26
N ILE A 50 8.52 16.21 0.34
CA ILE A 50 8.73 17.11 -0.80
C ILE A 50 10.17 17.05 -1.32
N LEU A 51 11.15 17.10 -0.43
CA LEU A 51 12.58 17.13 -0.79
C LEU A 51 13.15 15.73 -1.08
N ARG A 52 12.37 14.65 -0.84
CA ARG A 52 12.79 13.25 -1.09
C ARG A 52 14.18 12.90 -0.56
N ARG A 53 14.62 13.53 0.51
CA ARG A 53 15.88 13.17 1.15
C ARG A 53 15.67 11.90 1.98
N GLU A 54 16.14 10.79 1.44
CA GLU A 54 16.43 9.58 2.23
C GLU A 54 17.49 9.97 3.26
N GLY A 55 17.16 10.03 4.53
CA GLY A 55 18.27 10.26 5.46
C GLY A 55 17.96 10.34 6.94
N ILE A 56 16.81 10.80 7.36
CA ILE A 56 16.62 11.09 8.80
C ILE A 56 15.51 10.28 9.46
N ILE A 57 14.51 9.85 8.71
CA ILE A 57 13.45 8.97 9.22
C ILE A 57 13.09 7.98 8.12
N PRO A 58 12.80 6.71 8.40
CA PRO A 58 12.28 5.78 7.41
C PRO A 58 10.85 6.20 7.03
N THR A 59 10.76 7.30 6.30
CA THR A 59 9.56 8.09 5.99
C THR A 59 8.45 7.21 5.42
N ARG A 60 8.82 6.27 4.53
CA ARG A 60 7.86 5.33 3.94
C ARG A 60 7.21 4.43 4.99
N LYS A 61 8.02 3.84 5.90
CA LYS A 61 7.49 2.92 6.94
C LYS A 61 6.58 3.64 7.92
N VAL A 62 6.95 4.86 8.30
CA VAL A 62 6.18 5.69 9.24
C VAL A 62 4.87 6.17 8.59
N ILE A 63 4.94 6.74 7.37
CA ILE A 63 3.77 7.20 6.64
C ILE A 63 2.79 6.04 6.42
N ILE A 64 3.27 4.91 5.91
CA ILE A 64 2.42 3.76 5.64
C ILE A 64 1.80 3.21 6.94
N ARG A 65 2.56 3.07 8.01
CA ARG A 65 2.07 2.43 9.24
C ARG A 65 1.09 3.30 10.05
N TYR A 66 1.39 4.58 10.19
CA TYR A 66 0.63 5.47 11.09
C TYR A 66 -0.38 6.34 10.34
N MET A 67 0.03 6.97 9.26
CA MET A 67 -0.85 7.86 8.50
C MET A 67 -2.01 7.11 7.85
N THR A 68 -1.78 5.89 7.33
CA THR A 68 -2.88 5.10 6.75
C THR A 68 -3.91 4.68 7.79
N LYS A 69 -3.48 4.29 9.01
CA LYS A 69 -4.43 3.94 10.08
C LYS A 69 -5.25 5.15 10.52
N PHE A 70 -4.59 6.30 10.67
CA PHE A 70 -5.25 7.55 11.03
C PHE A 70 -6.22 8.00 9.94
N ALA A 71 -5.77 8.01 8.68
CA ALA A 71 -6.59 8.37 7.53
C ALA A 71 -7.79 7.44 7.35
N ASP A 72 -7.63 6.12 7.49
CA ASP A 72 -8.73 5.15 7.45
C ASP A 72 -9.76 5.39 8.57
N SER A 73 -9.29 5.71 9.78
CA SER A 73 -10.18 5.99 10.91
C SER A 73 -10.96 7.28 10.70
N LEU A 74 -10.30 8.32 10.21
CA LEU A 74 -10.92 9.61 9.91
C LEU A 74 -11.90 9.49 8.73
N ALA A 75 -11.48 8.84 7.65
CA ALA A 75 -12.30 8.62 6.45
C ALA A 75 -13.64 7.94 6.79
N ARG A 76 -13.59 6.89 7.62
CA ARG A 76 -14.80 6.20 8.09
C ARG A 76 -15.72 7.11 8.91
N ARG A 77 -15.17 8.03 9.71
CA ARG A 77 -15.97 8.96 10.54
C ARG A 77 -16.67 10.02 9.72
N ILE A 78 -16.05 10.48 8.64
CA ILE A 78 -16.61 11.51 7.75
C ILE A 78 -17.37 10.93 6.55
N GLY A 79 -17.56 9.59 6.49
CA GLY A 79 -18.25 8.92 5.39
C GLY A 79 -17.49 8.91 4.06
N PHE A 80 -16.14 9.09 4.10
CA PHE A 80 -15.32 9.07 2.90
C PHE A 80 -15.11 7.63 2.40
N ASP A 81 -15.15 7.44 1.07
CA ASP A 81 -14.98 6.13 0.45
C ASP A 81 -13.54 5.58 0.68
N SER A 82 -13.47 4.49 1.45
CA SER A 82 -12.20 3.81 1.76
C SER A 82 -11.47 3.30 0.51
N ASN A 83 -12.18 2.98 -0.57
CA ASN A 83 -11.56 2.54 -1.82
C ASN A 83 -10.84 3.68 -2.53
N ARG A 84 -11.40 4.90 -2.52
CA ARG A 84 -10.73 6.09 -3.06
C ARG A 84 -9.45 6.39 -2.29
N LEU A 85 -9.49 6.28 -0.96
CA LEU A 85 -8.30 6.46 -0.13
C LEU A 85 -7.23 5.40 -0.45
N ALA A 86 -7.63 4.13 -0.57
CA ALA A 86 -6.73 3.05 -0.92
C ALA A 86 -6.08 3.26 -2.30
N ARG A 87 -6.85 3.68 -3.31
CA ARG A 87 -6.32 4.01 -4.65
C ARG A 87 -5.26 5.11 -4.58
N SER A 88 -5.56 6.22 -3.89
CA SER A 88 -4.61 7.33 -3.73
C SER A 88 -3.32 6.86 -3.05
N PHE A 89 -3.44 6.01 -2.03
CA PHE A 89 -2.28 5.44 -1.34
C PHE A 89 -1.44 4.53 -2.27
N ILE A 90 -2.10 3.66 -3.06
CA ILE A 90 -1.41 2.77 -4.01
C ILE A 90 -0.68 3.60 -5.06
N MET A 91 -1.30 4.65 -5.60
CA MET A 91 -0.67 5.56 -6.58
C MET A 91 0.57 6.25 -6.00
N LEU A 92 0.47 6.80 -4.78
CA LEU A 92 1.61 7.41 -4.09
C LEU A 92 2.75 6.41 -3.83
N ASN A 93 2.41 5.19 -3.41
CA ASN A 93 3.39 4.12 -3.23
C ASN A 93 4.09 3.77 -4.55
N ASN A 94 3.34 3.62 -5.64
CA ASN A 94 3.88 3.29 -6.96
C ASN A 94 4.83 4.40 -7.45
N ASP A 95 4.42 5.66 -7.39
CA ASP A 95 5.27 6.81 -7.76
C ASP A 95 6.58 6.84 -6.95
N TYR A 96 6.48 6.58 -5.65
CA TYR A 96 7.66 6.50 -4.79
C TYR A 96 8.60 5.35 -5.21
N VAL A 97 8.05 4.14 -5.38
CA VAL A 97 8.83 2.94 -5.75
C VAL A 97 9.48 3.12 -7.11
N GLU A 98 8.73 3.56 -8.12
CA GLU A 98 9.28 3.79 -9.47
C GLU A 98 10.42 4.80 -9.46
N LYS A 99 10.28 5.91 -8.73
CA LYS A 99 11.33 6.94 -8.64
C LYS A 99 12.57 6.43 -7.90
N THR A 100 12.39 5.62 -6.87
CA THR A 100 13.49 5.00 -6.12
C THR A 100 14.23 4.00 -7.00
N LEU A 101 13.49 3.12 -7.67
CA LEU A 101 14.08 2.08 -8.52
C LEU A 101 14.72 2.63 -9.79
N LYS A 102 14.23 3.73 -10.36
CA LYS A 102 14.89 4.39 -11.50
C LYS A 102 16.34 4.79 -11.21
N LYS A 103 16.67 5.07 -9.95
CA LYS A 103 18.04 5.36 -9.52
C LYS A 103 18.89 4.10 -9.37
N ASP A 104 18.26 2.94 -9.13
CA ASP A 104 18.94 1.70 -8.73
C ASP A 104 18.57 0.51 -9.63
N ARG A 105 18.30 0.80 -10.91
CA ARG A 105 17.84 -0.20 -11.91
C ARG A 105 18.75 -1.43 -12.01
N LYS A 106 20.06 -1.25 -11.88
CA LYS A 106 21.05 -2.33 -12.02
C LYS A 106 20.95 -3.42 -10.95
N ASN A 107 20.24 -3.15 -9.86
CA ASN A 107 20.11 -4.08 -8.74
C ASN A 107 18.83 -4.92 -8.81
N ILE A 108 17.92 -4.66 -9.77
CA ILE A 108 16.69 -5.45 -9.94
C ILE A 108 17.00 -6.66 -10.81
N LYS A 109 17.14 -7.82 -10.19
CA LYS A 109 17.42 -9.09 -10.88
C LYS A 109 16.23 -10.05 -10.85
N ARG A 110 15.44 -10.00 -9.79
CA ARG A 110 14.33 -10.93 -9.54
C ARG A 110 13.03 -10.14 -9.45
N VAL A 111 12.22 -10.23 -10.50
CA VAL A 111 10.88 -9.64 -10.56
C VAL A 111 9.86 -10.73 -10.28
N LEU A 112 8.94 -10.50 -9.35
CA LEU A 112 7.84 -11.40 -9.03
C LEU A 112 6.51 -10.74 -9.40
N ILE A 113 5.73 -11.37 -10.27
CA ILE A 113 4.35 -10.98 -10.54
C ILE A 113 3.41 -11.80 -9.66
N LEU A 114 2.68 -11.13 -8.79
CA LEU A 114 1.65 -11.74 -7.95
C LEU A 114 0.28 -11.48 -8.56
N LEU A 115 -0.41 -12.54 -8.92
CA LEU A 115 -1.77 -12.50 -9.48
C LEU A 115 -2.78 -13.09 -8.48
N PRO A 116 -3.98 -12.55 -8.35
CA PRO A 116 -5.03 -13.15 -7.54
C PRO A 116 -5.67 -14.32 -8.30
N HIS A 117 -6.11 -15.36 -7.59
CA HIS A 117 -6.76 -16.52 -8.21
C HIS A 117 -8.06 -16.16 -8.97
N CYS A 118 -8.75 -15.11 -8.56
CA CYS A 118 -9.99 -14.65 -9.18
C CYS A 118 -9.79 -14.09 -10.61
N ILE A 119 -8.54 -13.89 -11.05
CA ILE A 119 -8.21 -13.48 -12.42
C ILE A 119 -8.30 -14.66 -13.42
N GLN A 120 -8.25 -15.88 -12.92
CA GLN A 120 -8.52 -17.06 -13.71
C GLN A 120 -10.04 -17.26 -13.89
N LEU A 121 -10.46 -17.63 -15.10
CA LEU A 121 -11.85 -17.95 -15.36
C LEU A 121 -12.35 -19.07 -14.43
N ALA A 122 -13.44 -18.85 -13.72
CA ALA A 122 -13.96 -19.77 -12.70
C ALA A 122 -14.29 -21.15 -13.26
N SER A 123 -14.77 -21.21 -14.51
CA SER A 123 -15.09 -22.45 -15.25
C SER A 123 -13.85 -23.18 -15.79
N CYS A 124 -12.64 -22.63 -15.62
CA CYS A 124 -11.43 -23.29 -16.10
C CYS A 124 -11.11 -24.53 -15.25
N VAL A 125 -10.97 -25.68 -15.88
CA VAL A 125 -10.62 -26.95 -15.22
C VAL A 125 -9.12 -27.04 -14.90
N PHE A 126 -8.28 -26.29 -15.62
CA PHE A 126 -6.82 -26.26 -15.44
C PHE A 126 -6.43 -25.22 -14.39
N LYS A 127 -6.48 -25.59 -13.10
CA LYS A 127 -6.19 -24.65 -12.01
C LYS A 127 -4.72 -24.26 -11.98
N VAL A 128 -4.47 -22.94 -12.01
CA VAL A 128 -3.12 -22.35 -12.04
C VAL A 128 -2.59 -21.97 -10.66
N THR A 129 -3.39 -22.14 -9.62
CA THR A 129 -3.00 -21.83 -8.23
C THR A 129 -1.93 -22.76 -7.69
N THR A 130 -1.87 -23.99 -8.17
CA THR A 130 -0.83 -24.97 -7.81
C THR A 130 0.42 -24.78 -8.68
N ASN A 131 0.22 -24.66 -9.99
CA ASN A 131 1.29 -24.43 -10.94
C ASN A 131 0.75 -23.62 -12.13
N VAL A 132 1.39 -22.51 -12.41
CA VAL A 132 0.98 -21.61 -13.49
C VAL A 132 1.09 -22.30 -14.87
N ASN A 133 2.03 -23.23 -15.03
CA ASN A 133 2.23 -23.99 -16.27
C ASN A 133 1.07 -24.96 -16.60
N ASN A 134 0.11 -25.17 -15.68
CA ASN A 134 -1.12 -25.91 -15.98
C ASN A 134 -2.00 -25.16 -17.01
N CYS A 135 -1.77 -23.88 -17.24
CA CYS A 135 -2.55 -23.09 -18.19
C CYS A 135 -2.30 -23.56 -19.63
N ARG A 136 -3.39 -23.87 -20.34
CA ARG A 136 -3.35 -24.26 -21.77
C ARG A 136 -3.24 -23.08 -22.74
N LYS A 137 -2.98 -21.88 -22.27
CA LYS A 137 -2.85 -20.63 -23.06
C LYS A 137 -4.02 -20.41 -24.04
N CYS A 138 -5.24 -20.81 -23.67
CA CYS A 138 -6.43 -20.79 -24.54
C CYS A 138 -7.00 -19.38 -24.83
N GLY A 139 -6.49 -18.33 -24.21
CA GLY A 139 -6.91 -16.95 -24.43
C GLY A 139 -8.20 -16.52 -23.72
N LYS A 140 -8.91 -17.44 -23.03
CA LYS A 140 -10.20 -17.13 -22.37
C LYS A 140 -10.08 -16.24 -21.12
N CYS A 141 -8.90 -16.11 -20.55
CA CYS A 141 -8.59 -15.19 -19.44
C CYS A 141 -7.18 -14.64 -19.59
N VAL A 142 -6.88 -13.61 -18.82
CA VAL A 142 -5.64 -12.83 -18.92
C VAL A 142 -4.37 -13.62 -18.53
N ILE A 143 -4.48 -14.77 -17.86
CA ILE A 143 -3.33 -15.62 -17.49
C ILE A 143 -2.50 -15.99 -18.73
N SER A 144 -3.15 -16.27 -19.86
CA SER A 144 -2.46 -16.60 -21.11
C SER A 144 -1.60 -15.44 -21.63
N SER A 145 -2.01 -14.19 -21.39
CA SER A 145 -1.23 -13.01 -21.78
C SER A 145 0.03 -12.87 -20.91
N PHE A 146 -0.07 -13.13 -19.61
CA PHE A 146 1.08 -13.15 -18.72
C PHE A 146 2.09 -14.25 -19.07
N LEU A 147 1.61 -15.43 -19.44
CA LEU A 147 2.48 -16.52 -19.90
C LEU A 147 3.19 -16.19 -21.22
N ARG A 148 2.55 -15.48 -22.14
CA ARG A 148 3.23 -14.98 -23.33
C ARG A 148 4.25 -13.91 -22.98
N MET A 149 3.92 -13.03 -22.06
CA MET A 149 4.81 -11.97 -21.59
C MET A 149 6.08 -12.52 -20.94
N SER A 150 5.98 -13.69 -20.23
CA SER A 150 7.15 -14.35 -19.64
C SER A 150 8.12 -14.94 -20.67
N GLU A 151 7.73 -15.03 -21.93
CA GLU A 151 8.62 -15.44 -23.04
C GLU A 151 9.54 -14.28 -23.48
N THR A 152 9.13 -13.03 -23.20
CA THR A 152 9.86 -11.81 -23.59
C THR A 152 10.59 -11.15 -22.41
N PHE A 153 9.99 -11.20 -21.22
CA PHE A 153 10.51 -10.55 -20.03
C PHE A 153 10.88 -11.58 -18.97
N ALA A 154 12.01 -11.37 -18.30
CA ALA A 154 12.47 -12.23 -17.20
C ALA A 154 11.72 -11.88 -15.91
N PHE A 155 10.69 -12.64 -15.56
CA PHE A 155 10.00 -12.55 -14.27
C PHE A 155 9.49 -13.91 -13.82
N ASP A 156 9.33 -14.04 -12.53
CA ASP A 156 8.63 -15.16 -11.92
C ASP A 156 7.15 -14.80 -11.70
N MET A 157 6.26 -15.76 -11.81
CA MET A 157 4.82 -15.55 -11.66
C MET A 157 4.24 -16.48 -10.63
N PHE A 158 3.39 -15.95 -9.76
CA PHE A 158 2.67 -16.72 -8.76
C PHE A 158 1.20 -16.32 -8.70
N VAL A 159 0.31 -17.29 -8.74
CA VAL A 159 -1.13 -17.10 -8.57
C VAL A 159 -1.52 -17.44 -7.15
N SER A 160 -1.88 -16.41 -6.40
CA SER A 160 -2.18 -16.51 -4.96
C SER A 160 -3.67 -16.73 -4.72
N THR A 161 -3.99 -17.64 -3.80
CA THR A 161 -5.36 -17.85 -3.29
C THR A 161 -5.74 -16.87 -2.17
N GLY A 162 -4.80 -16.06 -1.70
CA GLY A 162 -5.01 -15.04 -0.66
C GLY A 162 -3.70 -14.51 -0.11
N GLY A 163 -3.79 -13.55 0.81
CA GLY A 163 -2.64 -12.83 1.35
C GLY A 163 -1.58 -13.71 2.02
N THR A 164 -1.98 -14.81 2.66
CA THR A 164 -1.04 -15.76 3.30
C THR A 164 -0.14 -16.42 2.26
N MET A 165 -0.72 -16.91 1.16
CA MET A 165 0.05 -17.55 0.09
C MET A 165 0.91 -16.53 -0.67
N ALA A 166 0.43 -15.30 -0.84
CA ALA A 166 1.23 -14.22 -1.41
C ALA A 166 2.47 -13.92 -0.57
N ARG A 167 2.33 -13.80 0.77
CA ARG A 167 3.48 -13.60 1.69
C ARG A 167 4.44 -14.76 1.67
N PHE A 168 3.94 -15.99 1.61
CA PHE A 168 4.76 -17.20 1.48
C PHE A 168 5.61 -17.15 0.21
N ALA A 169 4.99 -16.87 -0.95
CA ALA A 169 5.70 -16.75 -2.22
C ALA A 169 6.78 -15.66 -2.21
N VAL A 170 6.50 -14.50 -1.60
CA VAL A 170 7.49 -13.42 -1.44
C VAL A 170 8.66 -13.85 -0.56
N LYS A 171 8.38 -14.53 0.55
CA LYS A 171 9.42 -15.00 1.48
C LYS A 171 10.32 -16.07 0.85
N GLU A 172 9.73 -16.99 0.08
CA GLU A 172 10.46 -18.07 -0.57
C GLU A 172 11.33 -17.57 -1.73
N ARG A 173 10.79 -16.68 -2.55
CA ARG A 173 11.45 -16.22 -3.79
C ARG A 173 12.34 -15.01 -3.62
N GLN A 174 12.18 -14.27 -2.52
CA GLN A 174 12.97 -13.09 -2.18
C GLN A 174 13.16 -12.12 -3.38
N PRO A 175 12.08 -11.61 -3.99
CA PRO A 175 12.19 -10.75 -5.17
C PRO A 175 12.76 -9.38 -4.81
N ASP A 176 13.43 -8.76 -5.78
CA ASP A 176 13.91 -7.38 -5.69
C ASP A 176 12.77 -6.39 -6.01
N LEU A 177 11.83 -6.80 -6.90
CA LEU A 177 10.63 -6.06 -7.26
C LEU A 177 9.41 -6.98 -7.30
N ILE A 178 8.31 -6.52 -6.72
CA ILE A 178 7.00 -7.19 -6.77
C ILE A 178 6.04 -6.34 -7.59
N LEU A 179 5.47 -6.93 -8.65
CA LEU A 179 4.32 -6.40 -9.35
C LEU A 179 3.08 -7.13 -8.84
N ALA A 180 2.30 -6.49 -7.98
CA ALA A 180 1.14 -7.10 -7.36
C ALA A 180 -0.15 -6.64 -8.06
N VAL A 181 -0.86 -7.57 -8.67
CA VAL A 181 -2.21 -7.34 -9.21
C VAL A 181 -3.23 -7.79 -8.18
N ALA A 182 -4.09 -6.90 -7.70
CA ALA A 182 -5.18 -7.26 -6.80
C ALA A 182 -6.22 -6.12 -6.67
N CYS A 183 -7.26 -6.32 -5.85
CA CYS A 183 -8.20 -5.27 -5.48
C CYS A 183 -7.58 -4.27 -4.49
N GLU A 184 -8.22 -3.13 -4.29
CA GLU A 184 -7.77 -2.04 -3.43
C GLU A 184 -7.43 -2.52 -2.02
N LYS A 185 -8.29 -3.36 -1.45
CA LYS A 185 -8.15 -3.91 -0.09
C LYS A 185 -6.90 -4.78 0.04
N ASP A 186 -6.70 -5.69 -0.90
CA ASP A 186 -5.59 -6.65 -0.85
C ASP A 186 -4.26 -5.96 -1.15
N LEU A 187 -4.22 -5.03 -2.12
CA LEU A 187 -3.02 -4.22 -2.40
C LEU A 187 -2.62 -3.38 -1.20
N MET A 188 -3.58 -2.69 -0.58
CA MET A 188 -3.33 -1.89 0.61
C MET A 188 -2.75 -2.74 1.76
N SER A 189 -3.32 -3.93 2.00
CA SER A 189 -2.80 -4.88 3.00
C SER A 189 -1.41 -5.38 2.61
N GLY A 190 -1.23 -5.84 1.38
CA GLY A 190 0.04 -6.38 0.89
C GLY A 190 1.19 -5.38 0.97
N ILE A 191 0.96 -4.13 0.55
CA ILE A 191 1.97 -3.06 0.64
C ILE A 191 2.35 -2.78 2.10
N LYS A 192 1.38 -2.78 3.03
CA LYS A 192 1.64 -2.60 4.48
C LYS A 192 2.46 -3.75 5.06
N ASP A 193 2.22 -4.96 4.61
CA ASP A 193 2.88 -6.16 5.14
C ASP A 193 4.31 -6.34 4.60
N THR A 194 4.57 -5.84 3.40
CA THR A 194 5.86 -5.95 2.71
C THR A 194 6.73 -4.68 2.85
N LEU A 195 6.60 -3.98 3.98
CA LEU A 195 7.40 -2.78 4.26
C LEU A 195 8.91 -3.10 4.19
N GLY A 196 9.57 -2.51 3.21
CA GLY A 196 11.01 -2.73 2.95
C GLY A 196 11.29 -3.38 1.60
N LEU A 197 10.29 -3.98 0.95
CA LEU A 197 10.38 -4.45 -0.43
C LEU A 197 9.81 -3.43 -1.41
N ALA A 198 10.31 -3.43 -2.63
CA ALA A 198 9.74 -2.63 -3.70
C ALA A 198 8.48 -3.33 -4.23
N VAL A 199 7.32 -2.72 -4.01
CA VAL A 199 6.02 -3.23 -4.47
C VAL A 199 5.33 -2.18 -5.32
N ILE A 200 5.01 -2.53 -6.56
CA ILE A 200 4.14 -1.74 -7.46
C ILE A 200 2.80 -2.46 -7.51
N GLY A 201 1.74 -1.77 -7.09
CA GLY A 201 0.38 -2.29 -7.08
C GLY A 201 -0.38 -1.90 -8.35
N ILE A 202 -0.98 -2.88 -9.01
CA ILE A 202 -1.83 -2.71 -10.19
C ILE A 202 -3.23 -3.18 -9.84
N LEU A 203 -4.20 -2.28 -9.96
CA LEU A 203 -5.59 -2.57 -9.62
C LEU A 203 -6.21 -3.49 -10.67
N ASN A 204 -6.85 -4.57 -10.22
CA ASN A 204 -7.66 -5.40 -11.07
C ASN A 204 -9.03 -4.75 -11.35
N ARG A 205 -9.63 -5.08 -12.49
CA ARG A 205 -11.00 -4.72 -12.84
C ARG A 205 -11.94 -5.85 -12.41
N GLN A 206 -13.11 -5.50 -11.92
CA GLN A 206 -14.09 -6.45 -11.37
C GLN A 206 -15.42 -6.36 -12.14
N PRO A 207 -15.45 -6.71 -13.44
CA PRO A 207 -16.64 -6.54 -14.26
C PRO A 207 -17.82 -7.41 -13.79
N ASN A 208 -17.56 -8.51 -13.13
CA ASN A 208 -18.55 -9.47 -12.65
C ASN A 208 -18.73 -9.42 -11.11
N GLY A 209 -18.33 -8.31 -10.48
CA GLY A 209 -18.33 -8.18 -9.03
C GLY A 209 -17.01 -8.62 -8.37
N PRO A 210 -16.91 -8.51 -7.04
CA PRO A 210 -15.70 -8.81 -6.31
C PRO A 210 -15.33 -10.31 -6.36
N CYS A 211 -14.04 -10.59 -6.46
CA CYS A 211 -13.45 -11.94 -6.37
C CYS A 211 -13.96 -12.97 -7.41
N TYR A 212 -14.56 -12.52 -8.50
CA TYR A 212 -15.11 -13.43 -9.52
C TYR A 212 -14.78 -12.97 -10.94
N ASN A 213 -14.09 -13.81 -11.71
CA ASN A 213 -13.69 -13.55 -13.10
C ASN A 213 -13.16 -12.11 -13.28
N THR A 214 -12.27 -11.71 -12.41
CA THR A 214 -11.65 -10.39 -12.48
C THR A 214 -10.64 -10.35 -13.61
N THR A 215 -10.27 -9.15 -14.05
CA THR A 215 -9.30 -8.98 -15.12
C THR A 215 -8.34 -7.83 -14.79
N VAL A 216 -7.27 -7.74 -15.55
CA VAL A 216 -6.35 -6.60 -15.53
C VAL A 216 -5.94 -6.33 -16.96
N ASP A 217 -5.56 -5.11 -17.23
CA ASP A 217 -4.96 -4.75 -18.51
C ASP A 217 -3.51 -5.26 -18.58
N PRO A 218 -3.18 -6.23 -19.45
CA PRO A 218 -1.81 -6.74 -19.58
C PRO A 218 -0.83 -5.66 -20.01
N GLU A 219 -1.26 -4.67 -20.80
CA GLU A 219 -0.43 -3.59 -21.29
C GLU A 219 0.06 -2.70 -20.13
N ALA A 220 -0.78 -2.49 -19.12
CA ALA A 220 -0.39 -1.75 -17.92
C ALA A 220 0.75 -2.45 -17.16
N VAL A 221 0.74 -3.78 -17.10
CA VAL A 221 1.81 -4.57 -16.47
C VAL A 221 3.05 -4.56 -17.33
N GLU A 222 2.90 -4.72 -18.64
CA GLU A 222 4.00 -4.69 -19.60
C GLU A 222 4.72 -3.32 -19.61
N ALA A 223 3.98 -2.22 -19.52
CA ALA A 223 4.54 -0.89 -19.42
C ALA A 223 5.45 -0.73 -18.17
N VAL A 224 5.05 -1.32 -17.05
CA VAL A 224 5.90 -1.33 -15.86
C VAL A 224 7.13 -2.21 -16.07
N LEU A 225 6.99 -3.39 -16.63
CA LEU A 225 8.13 -4.28 -16.92
C LEU A 225 9.16 -3.62 -17.85
N LYS A 226 8.72 -2.94 -18.91
CA LYS A 226 9.61 -2.18 -19.82
C LYS A 226 10.42 -1.09 -19.11
N ASN A 227 9.91 -0.57 -18.01
CA ASN A 227 10.64 0.42 -17.23
C ASN A 227 11.79 -0.19 -16.41
N PHE A 228 11.81 -1.51 -16.21
CA PHE A 228 12.74 -2.19 -15.31
C PHE A 228 13.57 -3.32 -15.97
N ASN A 229 13.32 -3.62 -17.23
CA ASN A 229 14.15 -4.53 -18.04
C ASN A 229 15.23 -3.81 -18.82
#